data_f6bb2288a84ee8255e6e655361b78f73
#
_entry.id   f6bb2288a84ee8255e6e655361b78f73
#
_cell.length_a   1.000
_cell.length_b   1.000
_cell.length_c   1.000
_cell.angle_alpha   90.00
_cell.angle_beta   90.00
_cell.angle_gamma   90.00
#
_symmetry.space_group_name_H-M   'P 1'
#
loop_
_entity.id
_entity.type
_entity.pdbx_description
1 polymer ?
#
loop_
_entity_poly.entity_id
_entity_poly.type
_entity_poly.pdbx_seq_one_letter_code
_entity_poly.pdbx_strand_id
1 'polypeptide(L)'
;MTATCKFKKTGGIVRIMMAGLMILAAAGCGRQPAGQGTPPEPAVTFKPQEMADALHAVIAADQKIYAWQGGDETLIGLHAQRLRQAAESVQQEGAEFHYVLRSLWPVNPKNAPETDTEKTGLQYVLDHPGSNYYGGESLGGRHYFTAVYAEPATVSACADCHNRNPGAPKKDFKVGDVMGGLVVRVPLEF
;
A
#
# COMPACT_ATOMS: atom_id res chain seq x y z
N MET A 1 23.38 26.78 -7.17
CA MET A 1 22.88 27.26 -8.49
C MET A 1 21.41 26.95 -8.58
N THR A 2 20.58 27.94 -8.30
CA THR A 2 19.11 27.84 -8.21
C THR A 2 18.51 28.20 -9.58
N ALA A 3 17.88 27.27 -10.24
CA ALA A 3 17.15 27.51 -11.48
C ALA A 3 15.68 27.80 -11.17
N THR A 4 15.31 29.07 -11.29
CA THR A 4 13.92 29.56 -11.14
C THR A 4 13.23 29.50 -12.49
N CYS A 5 12.21 28.65 -12.63
CA CYS A 5 11.38 28.59 -13.85
C CYS A 5 10.31 29.67 -13.78
N LYS A 6 10.43 30.73 -14.61
CA LYS A 6 9.41 31.80 -14.75
C LYS A 6 8.38 31.41 -15.79
N PHE A 7 7.14 31.25 -15.37
CA PHE A 7 5.99 31.08 -16.26
C PHE A 7 5.52 32.45 -16.79
N LYS A 8 5.56 32.65 -18.10
CA LYS A 8 5.15 33.87 -18.78
C LYS A 8 3.67 33.77 -19.17
N LYS A 9 2.82 34.58 -18.52
CA LYS A 9 1.40 34.77 -18.88
C LYS A 9 1.30 35.63 -20.13
N THR A 10 0.82 35.13 -21.24
CA THR A 10 0.39 35.90 -22.40
C THR A 10 -1.13 36.00 -22.38
N GLY A 11 -1.63 37.20 -22.06
CA GLY A 11 -3.04 37.54 -22.21
C GLY A 11 -3.35 37.90 -23.68
N GLY A 12 -4.25 37.15 -24.28
CA GLY A 12 -4.83 37.49 -25.59
C GLY A 12 -6.32 37.75 -25.41
N ILE A 13 -6.70 39.02 -25.55
CA ILE A 13 -8.09 39.46 -25.61
C ILE A 13 -8.61 39.24 -27.01
N VAL A 14 -9.49 38.24 -27.20
CA VAL A 14 -10.22 38.07 -28.46
C VAL A 14 -11.58 38.72 -28.32
N ARG A 15 -11.76 39.88 -29.02
CA ARG A 15 -13.06 40.50 -29.24
C ARG A 15 -13.78 39.70 -30.31
N ILE A 16 -14.90 39.06 -29.96
CA ILE A 16 -15.82 38.45 -30.93
C ILE A 16 -16.99 39.43 -31.15
N MET A 17 -17.09 39.90 -32.39
CA MET A 17 -18.21 40.71 -32.89
C MET A 17 -19.48 39.85 -32.93
N MET A 18 -20.56 40.37 -32.30
CA MET A 18 -21.91 39.85 -32.50
C MET A 18 -22.44 40.24 -33.86
N ALA A 19 -22.68 39.26 -34.72
CA ALA A 19 -23.55 39.42 -35.90
C ALA A 19 -24.86 38.69 -35.58
N GLY A 20 -25.94 39.46 -35.46
CA GLY A 20 -27.26 38.93 -35.20
C GLY A 20 -27.81 38.21 -36.44
N LEU A 21 -28.31 37.00 -36.23
CA LEU A 21 -29.13 36.30 -37.22
C LEU A 21 -30.42 35.85 -36.51
N MET A 22 -31.54 36.57 -36.84
CA MET A 22 -32.88 36.12 -36.47
C MET A 22 -33.23 34.88 -37.28
N ILE A 23 -33.44 33.77 -36.61
CA ILE A 23 -34.01 32.56 -37.22
C ILE A 23 -35.41 32.33 -36.59
N LEU A 24 -36.42 32.34 -37.46
CA LEU A 24 -37.82 32.02 -37.14
C LEU A 24 -37.92 30.63 -36.46
N ALA A 25 -38.60 30.59 -35.33
CA ALA A 25 -38.97 29.34 -34.66
C ALA A 25 -40.13 28.68 -35.41
N ALA A 26 -39.84 27.59 -36.09
CA ALA A 26 -40.87 26.62 -36.50
C ALA A 26 -41.10 25.67 -35.31
N ALA A 27 -42.31 25.72 -34.74
CA ALA A 27 -42.74 24.80 -33.70
C ALA A 27 -42.93 23.39 -34.31
N GLY A 28 -41.86 22.60 -34.35
CA GLY A 28 -41.92 21.19 -34.62
C GLY A 28 -42.10 20.41 -33.31
N CYS A 29 -43.23 19.74 -33.09
CA CYS A 29 -43.41 18.73 -32.07
C CYS A 29 -42.44 17.58 -32.34
N GLY A 30 -41.19 17.75 -31.95
CA GLY A 30 -40.19 16.70 -31.95
C GLY A 30 -40.46 15.73 -30.78
N ARG A 31 -40.85 14.50 -31.14
CA ARG A 31 -40.86 13.34 -30.23
C ARG A 31 -39.45 13.25 -29.59
N GLN A 32 -39.36 13.51 -28.28
CA GLN A 32 -38.12 13.23 -27.55
C GLN A 32 -37.77 11.76 -27.75
N PRO A 33 -36.52 11.42 -28.18
CA PRO A 33 -36.08 10.04 -28.19
C PRO A 33 -36.09 9.56 -26.74
N ALA A 34 -36.69 8.35 -26.54
CA ALA A 34 -36.71 7.65 -25.28
C ALA A 34 -35.29 7.65 -24.68
N GLY A 35 -35.20 8.06 -23.42
CA GLY A 35 -33.94 8.26 -22.73
C GLY A 35 -33.00 7.07 -22.93
N GLN A 36 -31.82 7.36 -23.42
CA GLN A 36 -30.69 6.43 -23.33
C GLN A 36 -30.45 6.23 -21.84
N GLY A 37 -30.94 5.10 -21.31
CA GLY A 37 -30.64 4.69 -19.94
C GLY A 37 -29.13 4.71 -19.77
N THR A 38 -28.65 5.43 -18.76
CA THR A 38 -27.24 5.41 -18.38
C THR A 38 -26.85 3.92 -18.28
N PRO A 39 -25.75 3.50 -18.91
CA PRO A 39 -25.28 2.12 -18.74
C PRO A 39 -25.19 1.82 -17.24
N PRO A 40 -25.61 0.62 -16.79
CA PRO A 40 -25.50 0.29 -15.39
C PRO A 40 -24.05 0.45 -14.97
N GLU A 41 -23.82 1.20 -13.89
CA GLU A 41 -22.51 1.34 -13.29
C GLU A 41 -21.96 -0.04 -12.97
N PRO A 42 -20.73 -0.36 -13.37
CA PRO A 42 -20.18 -1.69 -13.10
C PRO A 42 -20.22 -1.93 -11.59
N ALA A 43 -20.81 -3.03 -11.16
CA ALA A 43 -20.86 -3.42 -9.77
C ALA A 43 -19.41 -3.60 -9.27
N VAL A 44 -18.94 -2.67 -8.45
CA VAL A 44 -17.63 -2.78 -7.81
C VAL A 44 -17.74 -3.87 -6.73
N THR A 45 -17.09 -5.00 -6.95
CA THR A 45 -17.02 -6.06 -5.95
C THR A 45 -15.79 -5.81 -5.08
N PHE A 46 -16.01 -5.59 -3.79
CA PHE A 46 -14.94 -5.45 -2.81
C PHE A 46 -14.22 -6.79 -2.60
N LYS A 47 -12.89 -6.81 -2.78
CA LYS A 47 -12.06 -8.01 -2.69
C LYS A 47 -10.86 -7.73 -1.78
N PRO A 48 -10.99 -7.89 -0.47
CA PRO A 48 -9.97 -7.52 0.49
C PRO A 48 -8.66 -8.28 0.30
N GLN A 49 -8.71 -9.54 -0.12
CA GLN A 49 -7.51 -10.30 -0.41
C GLN A 49 -6.75 -9.72 -1.61
N GLU A 50 -7.43 -9.43 -2.71
CA GLU A 50 -6.78 -8.85 -3.89
C GLU A 50 -6.14 -7.48 -3.59
N MET A 51 -6.76 -6.70 -2.71
CA MET A 51 -6.20 -5.43 -2.24
C MET A 51 -4.93 -5.63 -1.40
N ALA A 52 -4.95 -6.58 -0.46
CA ALA A 52 -3.80 -6.90 0.37
C ALA A 52 -2.64 -7.44 -0.47
N ASP A 53 -2.93 -8.35 -1.41
CA ASP A 53 -1.93 -8.94 -2.33
C ASP A 53 -1.31 -7.87 -3.23
N ALA A 54 -2.11 -6.93 -3.77
CA ALA A 54 -1.62 -5.83 -4.58
C ALA A 54 -0.71 -4.88 -3.79
N LEU A 55 -1.07 -4.52 -2.56
CA LEU A 55 -0.25 -3.71 -1.69
C LEU A 55 1.08 -4.40 -1.36
N HIS A 56 1.03 -5.69 -0.99
CA HIS A 56 2.24 -6.47 -0.75
C HIS A 56 3.13 -6.51 -2.01
N ALA A 57 2.56 -6.71 -3.20
CA ALA A 57 3.33 -6.74 -4.45
C ALA A 57 4.08 -5.43 -4.71
N VAL A 58 3.45 -4.27 -4.43
CA VAL A 58 4.11 -2.96 -4.55
C VAL A 58 5.26 -2.83 -3.55
N ILE A 59 5.04 -3.18 -2.29
CA ILE A 59 6.06 -3.13 -1.24
C ILE A 59 7.22 -4.07 -1.56
N ALA A 60 6.95 -5.30 -1.98
CA ALA A 60 7.96 -6.29 -2.34
C ALA A 60 8.77 -5.85 -3.58
N ALA A 61 8.15 -5.16 -4.54
CA ALA A 61 8.86 -4.59 -5.68
C ALA A 61 9.83 -3.48 -5.25
N ASP A 62 9.41 -2.60 -4.35
CA ASP A 62 10.25 -1.55 -3.78
C ASP A 62 11.44 -2.15 -3.01
N GLN A 63 11.21 -3.15 -2.16
CA GLN A 63 12.27 -3.87 -1.44
C GLN A 63 13.32 -4.48 -2.39
N LYS A 64 12.90 -5.05 -3.52
CA LYS A 64 13.83 -5.61 -4.51
C LYS A 64 14.74 -4.55 -5.11
N ILE A 65 14.26 -3.33 -5.33
CA ILE A 65 15.06 -2.20 -5.84
C ILE A 65 16.18 -1.89 -4.84
N TYR A 66 15.88 -1.80 -3.55
CA TYR A 66 16.90 -1.58 -2.51
C TYR A 66 17.91 -2.71 -2.40
N ALA A 67 17.47 -3.96 -2.45
CA ALA A 67 18.37 -5.11 -2.43
C ALA A 67 19.31 -5.14 -3.62
N TRP A 68 18.84 -4.72 -4.82
CA TRP A 68 19.63 -4.69 -6.03
C TRP A 68 20.66 -3.55 -6.06
N GLN A 69 20.45 -2.46 -5.36
CA GLN A 69 21.37 -1.32 -5.27
C GLN A 69 22.63 -1.59 -4.43
N GLY A 70 22.95 -2.86 -4.15
CA GLY A 70 24.22 -3.28 -3.58
C GLY A 70 24.20 -3.66 -2.11
N GLY A 71 23.03 -3.76 -1.50
CA GLY A 71 22.88 -4.32 -0.14
C GLY A 71 23.61 -3.53 0.95
N ASP A 72 23.78 -2.21 0.80
CA ASP A 72 24.33 -1.35 1.85
C ASP A 72 23.41 -1.44 3.09
N GLU A 73 24.00 -1.91 4.20
CA GLU A 73 23.30 -2.06 5.48
C GLU A 73 22.57 -0.79 5.93
N THR A 74 23.14 0.36 5.63
CA THR A 74 22.55 1.67 5.94
C THR A 74 21.27 1.88 5.16
N LEU A 75 21.25 1.52 3.88
CA LEU A 75 20.05 1.65 3.02
C LEU A 75 18.95 0.69 3.44
N ILE A 76 19.30 -0.54 3.81
CA ILE A 76 18.35 -1.57 4.25
C ILE A 76 17.72 -1.18 5.59
N GLY A 77 18.50 -0.72 6.56
CA GLY A 77 17.98 -0.20 7.82
C GLY A 77 17.03 0.99 7.65
N LEU A 78 17.38 1.91 6.73
CA LEU A 78 16.53 3.03 6.34
C LEU A 78 15.24 2.57 5.65
N HIS A 79 15.28 1.46 4.89
CA HIS A 79 14.10 0.92 4.22
C HIS A 79 13.00 0.54 5.21
N ALA A 80 13.31 -0.25 6.24
CA ALA A 80 12.34 -0.63 7.27
C ALA A 80 11.76 0.58 8.03
N GLN A 81 12.57 1.62 8.26
CA GLN A 81 12.09 2.87 8.86
C GLN A 81 11.16 3.64 7.92
N ARG A 82 11.49 3.73 6.62
CA ARG A 82 10.66 4.40 5.62
C ARG A 82 9.32 3.70 5.46
N LEU A 83 9.32 2.36 5.41
CA LEU A 83 8.09 1.58 5.31
C LEU A 83 7.15 1.87 6.49
N ARG A 84 7.70 1.95 7.72
CA ARG A 84 6.92 2.33 8.89
C ARG A 84 6.40 3.76 8.82
N GLN A 85 7.24 4.73 8.44
CA GLN A 85 6.82 6.12 8.28
C GLN A 85 5.73 6.27 7.20
N ALA A 86 5.85 5.54 6.10
CA ALA A 86 4.83 5.52 5.06
C ALA A 86 3.51 4.94 5.56
N ALA A 87 3.54 3.85 6.35
CA ALA A 87 2.35 3.29 6.98
C ALA A 87 1.66 4.28 7.93
N GLU A 88 2.45 4.96 8.77
CA GLU A 88 1.94 6.00 9.68
C GLU A 88 1.31 7.18 8.90
N SER A 89 1.95 7.62 7.81
CA SER A 89 1.43 8.69 6.96
C SER A 89 0.11 8.32 6.29
N VAL A 90 0.03 7.13 5.72
CA VAL A 90 -1.20 6.61 5.09
C VAL A 90 -2.36 6.57 6.08
N GLN A 91 -2.11 6.17 7.34
CA GLN A 91 -3.12 6.19 8.39
C GLN A 91 -3.55 7.62 8.79
N GLN A 92 -2.61 8.57 8.87
CA GLN A 92 -2.90 9.97 9.16
C GLN A 92 -3.76 10.63 8.08
N GLU A 93 -3.63 10.21 6.83
CA GLU A 93 -4.46 10.67 5.70
C GLU A 93 -5.86 10.01 5.68
N GLY A 94 -6.17 9.16 6.65
CA GLY A 94 -7.49 8.55 6.81
C GLY A 94 -7.73 7.30 5.97
N ALA A 95 -6.66 6.67 5.46
CA ALA A 95 -6.80 5.38 4.80
C ALA A 95 -7.34 4.32 5.77
N GLU A 96 -8.33 3.58 5.34
CA GLU A 96 -8.96 2.57 6.19
C GLU A 96 -8.15 1.29 6.30
N PHE A 97 -7.35 0.94 5.29
CA PHE A 97 -6.40 -0.15 5.38
C PHE A 97 -5.11 0.30 6.05
N HIS A 98 -4.41 -0.62 6.70
CA HIS A 98 -3.08 -0.37 7.22
C HIS A 98 -2.16 -1.59 7.06
N TYR A 99 -0.87 -1.35 7.13
CA TYR A 99 0.13 -2.39 7.11
C TYR A 99 1.22 -2.11 8.15
N VAL A 100 1.85 -3.18 8.63
CA VAL A 100 2.90 -3.09 9.64
C VAL A 100 3.86 -4.27 9.52
N LEU A 101 5.14 -4.03 9.80
CA LEU A 101 6.14 -5.09 9.95
C LEU A 101 6.06 -5.67 11.36
N ARG A 102 5.92 -7.00 11.45
CA ARG A 102 5.91 -7.75 12.70
C ARG A 102 6.94 -8.88 12.67
N SER A 103 7.43 -9.27 13.84
CA SER A 103 8.35 -10.40 13.96
C SER A 103 8.14 -11.13 15.28
N LEU A 104 8.33 -12.45 15.26
CA LEU A 104 8.41 -13.26 16.50
C LEU A 104 9.72 -13.04 17.23
N TRP A 105 10.74 -12.44 16.57
CA TRP A 105 12.04 -12.08 17.13
C TRP A 105 12.35 -10.59 16.88
N PRO A 106 11.54 -9.68 17.42
CA PRO A 106 11.66 -8.26 17.09
C PRO A 106 12.91 -7.65 17.73
N VAL A 107 13.73 -6.99 16.91
CA VAL A 107 14.82 -6.12 17.41
C VAL A 107 14.23 -4.88 18.07
N ASN A 108 13.22 -4.28 17.45
CA ASN A 108 12.42 -3.22 18.05
C ASN A 108 11.18 -3.85 18.69
N PRO A 109 10.99 -3.73 20.03
CA PRO A 109 9.83 -4.30 20.72
C PRO A 109 8.47 -3.89 20.14
N LYS A 110 8.37 -2.72 19.51
CA LYS A 110 7.16 -2.26 18.83
C LYS A 110 6.78 -3.11 17.61
N ASN A 111 7.70 -3.92 17.11
CA ASN A 111 7.44 -4.84 16.00
C ASN A 111 7.05 -6.24 16.49
N ALA A 112 6.83 -6.44 17.78
CA ALA A 112 6.23 -7.68 18.29
C ALA A 112 4.78 -7.81 17.81
N PRO A 113 4.27 -9.04 17.62
CA PRO A 113 2.85 -9.24 17.30
C PRO A 113 1.97 -8.73 18.45
N GLU A 114 0.92 -8.01 18.11
CA GLU A 114 -0.03 -7.41 19.07
C GLU A 114 -1.31 -8.23 19.21
N THR A 115 -1.62 -9.08 18.21
CA THR A 115 -2.84 -9.89 18.20
C THR A 115 -2.52 -11.38 18.03
N ASP A 116 -3.45 -12.24 18.41
CA ASP A 116 -3.33 -13.68 18.17
C ASP A 116 -3.33 -14.01 16.68
N THR A 117 -4.04 -13.24 15.87
CA THR A 117 -4.07 -13.38 14.41
C THR A 117 -2.70 -13.05 13.81
N GLU A 118 -2.03 -11.98 14.24
CA GLU A 118 -0.66 -11.66 13.83
C GLU A 118 0.31 -12.77 14.22
N LYS A 119 0.24 -13.25 15.46
CA LYS A 119 1.10 -14.33 15.96
C LYS A 119 0.91 -15.62 15.17
N THR A 120 -0.35 -16.01 14.94
CA THR A 120 -0.70 -17.19 14.15
C THR A 120 -0.22 -17.06 12.72
N GLY A 121 -0.44 -15.90 12.08
CA GLY A 121 -0.01 -15.65 10.71
C GLY A 121 1.50 -15.64 10.54
N LEU A 122 2.24 -15.05 11.49
CA LEU A 122 3.71 -15.09 11.50
C LEU A 122 4.23 -16.51 11.65
N GLN A 123 3.65 -17.31 12.55
CA GLN A 123 4.04 -18.71 12.69
C GLN A 123 3.72 -19.52 11.42
N TYR A 124 2.55 -19.26 10.82
CA TYR A 124 2.14 -19.93 9.59
C TYR A 124 3.14 -19.72 8.45
N VAL A 125 3.54 -18.46 8.18
CA VAL A 125 4.48 -18.17 7.08
C VAL A 125 5.90 -18.69 7.35
N LEU A 126 6.27 -18.90 8.61
CA LEU A 126 7.50 -19.59 9.00
C LEU A 126 7.46 -21.08 8.69
N ASP A 127 6.34 -21.73 9.03
CA ASP A 127 6.16 -23.16 8.88
C ASP A 127 5.84 -23.58 7.44
N HIS A 128 5.38 -22.64 6.60
CA HIS A 128 4.96 -22.86 5.20
C HIS A 128 5.67 -21.89 4.26
N PRO A 129 6.98 -22.07 4.00
CA PRO A 129 7.74 -21.19 3.12
C PRO A 129 7.09 -21.05 1.74
N GLY A 130 6.94 -19.80 1.29
CA GLY A 130 6.31 -19.47 0.01
C GLY A 130 4.79 -19.38 0.03
N SER A 131 4.16 -19.60 1.20
CA SER A 131 2.71 -19.43 1.39
C SER A 131 2.43 -18.15 2.19
N ASN A 132 1.29 -17.50 1.91
CA ASN A 132 0.78 -16.38 2.69
C ASN A 132 -0.30 -16.86 3.65
N TYR A 133 -0.45 -16.18 4.78
CA TYR A 133 -1.56 -16.41 5.70
C TYR A 133 -2.68 -15.41 5.43
N TYR A 134 -3.92 -15.92 5.48
CA TYR A 134 -5.13 -15.09 5.37
C TYR A 134 -6.10 -15.48 6.48
N GLY A 135 -6.62 -14.49 7.17
CA GLY A 135 -7.56 -14.69 8.27
C GLY A 135 -8.45 -13.47 8.50
N GLY A 136 -9.43 -13.64 9.37
CA GLY A 136 -10.25 -12.55 9.87
C GLY A 136 -9.89 -12.23 11.32
N GLU A 137 -10.03 -10.96 11.71
CA GLU A 137 -9.93 -10.55 13.10
C GLU A 137 -10.89 -9.40 13.42
N SER A 138 -11.19 -9.22 14.69
CA SER A 138 -12.02 -8.10 15.16
C SER A 138 -11.19 -7.23 16.10
N LEU A 139 -11.05 -5.96 15.77
CA LEU A 139 -10.29 -4.98 16.55
C LEU A 139 -11.18 -3.75 16.80
N GLY A 140 -11.33 -3.38 18.07
CA GLY A 140 -12.12 -2.20 18.42
C GLY A 140 -13.59 -2.26 17.96
N GLY A 141 -14.15 -3.46 17.78
CA GLY A 141 -15.52 -3.65 17.30
C GLY A 141 -15.69 -3.63 15.79
N ARG A 142 -14.60 -3.47 15.02
CA ARG A 142 -14.59 -3.55 13.54
C ARG A 142 -14.00 -4.88 13.08
N HIS A 143 -14.50 -5.39 11.96
CA HIS A 143 -14.01 -6.63 11.35
C HIS A 143 -12.98 -6.30 10.24
N TYR A 144 -11.90 -7.07 10.24
CA TYR A 144 -10.81 -6.93 9.27
C TYR A 144 -10.51 -8.25 8.60
N PHE A 145 -10.20 -8.19 7.31
CA PHE A 145 -9.41 -9.19 6.63
C PHE A 145 -7.94 -8.92 6.94
N THR A 146 -7.22 -9.92 7.42
CA THR A 146 -5.81 -9.81 7.78
C THR A 146 -4.99 -10.79 6.95
N ALA A 147 -4.01 -10.26 6.23
CA ALA A 147 -3.02 -11.04 5.49
C ALA A 147 -1.65 -10.90 6.14
N VAL A 148 -0.87 -11.99 6.18
CA VAL A 148 0.53 -11.97 6.60
C VAL A 148 1.39 -12.56 5.49
N TYR A 149 2.37 -11.78 5.04
CA TYR A 149 3.33 -12.13 4.00
C TYR A 149 4.70 -12.31 4.64
N ALA A 150 5.42 -13.36 4.24
CA ALA A 150 6.75 -13.62 4.77
C ALA A 150 7.73 -12.52 4.34
N GLU A 151 8.57 -12.07 5.27
CA GLU A 151 9.66 -11.12 5.03
C GLU A 151 11.00 -11.85 5.22
N PRO A 152 11.57 -12.45 4.14
CA PRO A 152 12.84 -13.16 4.22
C PRO A 152 14.03 -12.21 4.17
N ALA A 153 15.16 -12.63 4.72
CA ALA A 153 16.45 -11.99 4.52
C ALA A 153 16.86 -12.15 3.05
N THR A 154 16.64 -11.15 2.22
CA THR A 154 16.92 -11.22 0.77
C THR A 154 18.40 -11.08 0.44
N VAL A 155 19.18 -10.45 1.31
CA VAL A 155 20.63 -10.24 1.19
C VAL A 155 21.31 -10.44 2.54
N SER A 156 22.64 -10.70 2.53
CA SER A 156 23.41 -10.92 3.75
C SER A 156 23.29 -9.75 4.74
N ALA A 157 23.26 -8.51 4.24
CA ALA A 157 23.12 -7.33 5.08
C ALA A 157 21.86 -7.34 5.96
N CYS A 158 20.75 -7.95 5.52
CA CYS A 158 19.55 -8.12 6.36
C CYS A 158 19.84 -9.00 7.58
N ALA A 159 20.37 -10.20 7.32
CA ALA A 159 20.70 -11.16 8.36
C ALA A 159 21.80 -10.63 9.30
N ASP A 160 22.87 -10.06 8.74
CA ASP A 160 24.02 -9.56 9.48
C ASP A 160 23.65 -8.41 10.42
N CYS A 161 22.81 -7.46 9.97
CA CYS A 161 22.33 -6.36 10.79
C CYS A 161 21.54 -6.88 12.01
N HIS A 162 20.60 -7.82 11.79
CA HIS A 162 19.84 -8.43 12.87
C HIS A 162 20.73 -9.25 13.82
N ASN A 163 21.61 -10.07 13.28
CA ASN A 163 22.48 -10.95 14.09
C ASN A 163 23.47 -10.14 14.95
N ARG A 164 23.96 -9.00 14.47
CA ARG A 164 24.88 -8.12 15.21
C ARG A 164 24.20 -7.25 16.25
N ASN A 165 22.88 -7.07 16.16
CA ASN A 165 22.19 -6.19 17.10
C ASN A 165 22.19 -6.79 18.50
N PRO A 166 22.69 -6.06 19.51
CA PRO A 166 22.77 -6.57 20.90
C PRO A 166 21.41 -6.96 21.46
N GLY A 167 20.35 -6.23 21.11
CA GLY A 167 18.98 -6.47 21.55
C GLY A 167 18.20 -7.53 20.77
N ALA A 168 18.81 -8.12 19.74
CA ALA A 168 18.12 -9.13 18.94
C ALA A 168 17.95 -10.44 19.74
N PRO A 169 16.71 -10.97 19.87
CA PRO A 169 16.46 -12.22 20.58
C PRO A 169 16.89 -13.47 19.79
N LYS A 170 17.05 -13.34 18.46
CA LYS A 170 17.59 -14.38 17.56
C LYS A 170 18.77 -13.79 16.77
N LYS A 171 19.89 -14.52 16.68
CA LYS A 171 21.17 -14.03 16.13
C LYS A 171 21.84 -15.00 15.15
N ASP A 172 21.08 -15.91 14.57
CA ASP A 172 21.56 -16.94 13.66
C ASP A 172 20.82 -16.96 12.32
N PHE A 173 20.26 -15.83 11.93
CA PHE A 173 19.60 -15.68 10.63
C PHE A 173 20.60 -15.85 9.48
N LYS A 174 20.11 -16.45 8.40
CA LYS A 174 20.82 -16.63 7.11
C LYS A 174 19.99 -15.99 6.00
N VAL A 175 20.64 -15.76 4.86
CA VAL A 175 19.93 -15.36 3.64
C VAL A 175 18.89 -16.42 3.29
N GLY A 176 17.66 -15.99 3.05
CA GLY A 176 16.50 -16.85 2.81
C GLY A 176 15.65 -17.14 4.05
N ASP A 177 16.18 -16.95 5.26
CA ASP A 177 15.38 -17.15 6.47
C ASP A 177 14.30 -16.08 6.59
N VAL A 178 13.09 -16.48 6.98
CA VAL A 178 12.01 -15.55 7.29
C VAL A 178 12.31 -14.85 8.62
N MET A 179 12.46 -13.54 8.58
CA MET A 179 12.83 -12.71 9.75
C MET A 179 11.61 -12.08 10.42
N GLY A 180 10.49 -12.05 9.72
CA GLY A 180 9.22 -11.48 10.16
C GLY A 180 8.17 -11.59 9.08
N GLY A 181 7.16 -10.75 9.16
CA GLY A 181 6.10 -10.66 8.17
C GLY A 181 5.56 -9.25 8.03
N LEU A 182 5.12 -8.93 6.83
CA LEU A 182 4.28 -7.78 6.56
C LEU A 182 2.84 -8.19 6.85
N VAL A 183 2.23 -7.55 7.84
CA VAL A 183 0.81 -7.71 8.16
C VAL A 183 0.04 -6.62 7.46
N VAL A 184 -0.96 -6.98 6.66
CA VAL A 184 -1.87 -6.05 5.98
C VAL A 184 -3.28 -6.29 6.51
N ARG A 185 -3.96 -5.22 6.93
CA ARG A 185 -5.35 -5.24 7.38
C ARG A 185 -6.22 -4.41 6.46
N VAL A 186 -7.30 -5.01 6.00
CA VAL A 186 -8.31 -4.36 5.16
C VAL A 186 -9.64 -4.46 5.90
N PRO A 187 -10.34 -3.35 6.22
CA PRO A 187 -11.61 -3.41 6.89
C PRO A 187 -12.65 -4.09 5.99
N LEU A 188 -13.57 -4.82 6.59
CA LEU A 188 -14.66 -5.51 5.89
C LEU A 188 -15.95 -4.69 5.86
N GLU A 189 -16.00 -3.60 6.62
CA GLU A 189 -17.15 -2.70 6.77
C GLU A 189 -16.69 -1.27 6.48
N PHE A 190 -17.43 -0.56 5.65
CA PHE A 190 -17.20 0.83 5.28
C PHE A 190 -18.36 1.70 5.75
#